data_11cd99bac035a5bbc12a937237d1c433
#
_entry.id   11cd99bac035a5bbc12a937237d1c433
#
_cell.length_a   1.000
_cell.length_b   1.000
_cell.length_c   1.000
_cell.angle_alpha   90.00
_cell.angle_beta   90.00
_cell.angle_gamma   90.00
#
_symmetry.space_group_name_H-M   'P 1'
#
loop_
_entity.id
_entity.type
_entity.pdbx_description
1 polymer ?
#
loop_
_entity_poly.entity_id
_entity_poly.type
_entity_poly.pdbx_seq_one_letter_code
_entity_poly.pdbx_strand_id
1 'polypeptide(L)'
;MVEIRDPQRYAIIEFPLRQIPFQREVLLPVHYKGTLLSQYRADFVCFSEIIVEFKAQSQLTGVDEAQVLNYVKATGLQRGLLINFGASSLQYKRLVWGYEKEKSAQSPKGTLGRCAPSADVL
;
A
#
# COMPACT_ATOMS: atom_id res chain seq x y z
N MET A 1 -20.73 19.52 0.48
CA MET A 1 -19.70 18.60 0.54
C MET A 1 -18.37 19.25 0.58
N VAL A 2 -17.51 18.78 1.37
CA VAL A 2 -16.21 19.37 1.50
C VAL A 2 -15.25 18.77 0.51
N GLU A 3 -14.55 19.62 -0.21
CA GLU A 3 -13.62 19.14 -1.17
C GLU A 3 -12.31 18.87 -0.47
N ILE A 4 -11.74 17.70 -0.61
CA ILE A 4 -10.50 17.36 0.02
C ILE A 4 -9.35 17.77 -0.88
N ARG A 5 -8.71 18.87 -0.56
CA ARG A 5 -7.63 19.34 -1.40
C ARG A 5 -6.30 18.79 -0.99
N ASP A 6 -6.15 18.40 0.26
CA ASP A 6 -4.89 17.86 0.72
C ASP A 6 -5.20 16.64 1.58
N PRO A 7 -5.41 15.51 0.95
CA PRO A 7 -5.79 14.30 1.68
C PRO A 7 -4.82 13.91 2.78
N GLN A 8 -3.54 14.20 2.60
CA GLN A 8 -2.59 13.81 3.63
C GLN A 8 -2.82 14.57 4.92
N ARG A 9 -3.24 15.82 4.82
CA ARG A 9 -3.48 16.59 6.03
C ARG A 9 -4.69 16.06 6.78
N TYR A 10 -5.68 15.58 6.07
CA TYR A 10 -6.82 14.98 6.74
C TYR A 10 -6.40 13.67 7.38
N ALA A 11 -5.53 12.91 6.72
CA ALA A 11 -5.10 11.63 7.26
C ALA A 11 -4.33 11.78 8.56
N ILE A 12 -3.47 12.79 8.69
CA ILE A 12 -2.70 12.93 9.91
C ILE A 12 -3.58 13.30 11.10
N ILE A 13 -4.79 13.75 10.83
CA ILE A 13 -5.74 14.02 11.89
C ILE A 13 -6.59 12.79 12.15
N GLU A 14 -7.04 12.16 11.08
CA GLU A 14 -7.95 11.02 11.21
C GLU A 14 -7.28 9.76 11.74
N PHE A 15 -6.04 9.49 11.34
CA PHE A 15 -5.38 8.28 11.78
C PHE A 15 -5.30 8.17 13.31
N PRO A 16 -4.84 9.20 14.02
CA PRO A 16 -4.82 9.10 15.48
C PRO A 16 -6.21 8.95 16.09
N LEU A 17 -7.19 9.63 15.50
CA LEU A 17 -8.54 9.53 16.03
C LEU A 17 -9.08 8.11 15.92
N ARG A 18 -8.58 7.35 14.96
CA ARG A 18 -9.01 5.98 14.79
C ARG A 18 -7.99 4.99 15.31
N GLN A 19 -7.02 5.49 16.07
CA GLN A 19 -6.00 4.65 16.68
C GLN A 19 -5.20 3.86 15.66
N ILE A 20 -4.88 4.50 14.54
CA ILE A 20 -4.04 3.90 13.52
C ILE A 20 -2.65 4.48 13.65
N PRO A 21 -1.67 3.69 14.10
CA PRO A 21 -0.31 4.20 14.20
C PRO A 21 0.27 4.37 12.82
N PHE A 22 0.94 5.48 12.59
CA PHE A 22 1.47 5.75 11.26
C PHE A 22 2.75 6.55 11.33
N GLN A 23 3.53 6.45 10.24
CA GLN A 23 4.68 7.31 10.02
C GLN A 23 4.46 7.94 8.67
N ARG A 24 4.91 9.17 8.50
CA ARG A 24 4.65 9.92 7.30
C ARG A 24 5.91 10.15 6.51
N GLU A 25 5.79 10.09 5.19
CA GLU A 25 6.92 10.35 4.29
C GLU A 25 8.13 9.52 4.65
N VAL A 26 7.93 8.24 4.71
CA VAL A 26 8.95 7.30 5.16
C VAL A 26 9.85 6.91 4.00
N LEU A 27 11.15 7.00 4.21
CA LEU A 27 12.07 6.55 3.18
C LEU A 27 12.33 5.07 3.39
N LEU A 28 12.04 4.30 2.36
CA LEU A 28 12.18 2.85 2.42
C LEU A 28 13.27 2.43 1.44
N PRO A 29 14.18 1.60 1.85
CA PRO A 29 15.26 1.19 0.95
C PRO A 29 14.74 0.19 -0.08
N VAL A 30 15.17 0.36 -1.32
CA VAL A 30 14.81 -0.54 -2.40
C VAL A 30 16.06 -1.29 -2.80
N HIS A 31 16.05 -2.60 -2.60
CA HIS A 31 17.19 -3.43 -2.92
C HIS A 31 16.90 -4.32 -4.11
N TYR A 32 17.95 -4.67 -4.83
CA TYR A 32 17.85 -5.64 -5.90
C TYR A 32 19.03 -6.56 -5.75
N LYS A 33 18.77 -7.83 -5.50
CA LYS A 33 19.81 -8.84 -5.31
C LYS A 33 20.84 -8.40 -4.28
N GLY A 34 20.36 -7.89 -3.18
CA GLY A 34 21.21 -7.52 -2.08
C GLY A 34 21.87 -6.16 -2.20
N THR A 35 21.70 -5.48 -3.31
CA THR A 35 22.32 -4.18 -3.52
C THR A 35 21.27 -3.08 -3.40
N LEU A 36 21.60 -2.06 -2.64
CA LEU A 36 20.70 -0.93 -2.48
C LEU A 36 20.70 -0.13 -3.76
N LEU A 37 19.55 -0.01 -4.40
CA LEU A 37 19.45 0.76 -5.62
C LEU A 37 18.99 2.18 -5.38
N SER A 38 18.03 2.36 -4.50
CA SER A 38 17.46 3.68 -4.31
C SER A 38 16.62 3.66 -3.05
N GLN A 39 15.97 4.77 -2.78
CA GLN A 39 15.05 4.86 -1.67
C GLN A 39 13.72 5.30 -2.22
N TYR A 40 12.66 4.73 -1.68
CA TYR A 40 11.31 5.08 -2.07
C TYR A 40 10.67 5.82 -0.91
N ARG A 41 10.02 6.95 -1.19
CA ARG A 41 9.37 7.71 -0.14
C ARG A 41 7.89 7.37 -0.15
N ALA A 42 7.44 6.64 0.84
CA ALA A 42 6.04 6.29 0.97
C ALA A 42 5.30 7.44 1.62
N ASP A 43 4.07 7.71 1.18
CA ASP A 43 3.28 8.76 1.81
C ASP A 43 3.08 8.45 3.28
N PHE A 44 2.67 7.21 3.57
CA PHE A 44 2.51 6.76 4.94
C PHE A 44 2.89 5.30 5.06
N VAL A 45 3.33 4.92 6.24
CA VAL A 45 3.45 3.49 6.58
C VAL A 45 2.64 3.34 7.86
N CYS A 46 1.62 2.51 7.80
CA CYS A 46 0.73 2.31 8.93
C CYS A 46 1.01 0.97 9.60
N PHE A 47 0.94 0.94 10.91
CA PHE A 47 1.19 -0.27 11.70
C PHE A 47 2.56 -0.87 11.41
N SER A 48 3.48 -0.06 10.92
CA SER A 48 4.83 -0.47 10.56
C SER A 48 4.87 -1.56 9.49
N GLU A 49 3.78 -1.80 8.80
CA GLU A 49 3.78 -2.85 7.80
C GLU A 49 2.94 -2.59 6.56
N ILE A 50 2.22 -1.51 6.51
CA ILE A 50 1.36 -1.24 5.36
C ILE A 50 1.77 0.05 4.70
N ILE A 51 2.19 -0.03 3.44
CA ILE A 51 2.50 1.17 2.68
C ILE A 51 1.20 1.77 2.20
N VAL A 52 0.99 3.03 2.45
CA VAL A 52 -0.22 3.71 2.00
C VAL A 52 0.17 4.84 1.07
N GLU A 53 -0.38 4.81 -0.15
CA GLU A 53 -0.10 5.81 -1.16
C GLU A 53 -1.37 6.53 -1.55
N PHE A 54 -1.30 7.85 -1.63
CA PHE A 54 -2.44 8.66 -2.01
C PHE A 54 -2.24 9.15 -3.43
N LYS A 55 -3.30 9.13 -4.21
CA LYS A 55 -3.29 9.65 -5.57
C LYS A 55 -4.45 10.63 -5.74
N ALA A 56 -4.31 11.52 -6.69
CA ALA A 56 -5.36 12.48 -6.99
C ALA A 56 -5.50 12.55 -8.50
N GLN A 57 -5.99 11.50 -9.10
CA GLN A 57 -6.15 11.45 -10.54
C GLN A 57 -7.54 11.00 -10.89
N SER A 58 -7.95 11.17 -12.12
CA SER A 58 -9.33 10.88 -12.48
C SER A 58 -9.68 9.42 -12.31
N GLN A 59 -8.69 8.54 -12.37
CA GLN A 59 -8.96 7.13 -12.26
C GLN A 59 -7.67 6.40 -11.96
N LEU A 60 -7.72 5.39 -11.11
CA LEU A 60 -6.56 4.54 -10.87
C LEU A 60 -6.35 3.63 -12.06
N THR A 61 -5.10 3.34 -12.37
CA THR A 61 -4.77 2.50 -13.49
C THR A 61 -3.95 1.30 -13.04
N GLY A 62 -3.78 0.35 -13.93
CA GLY A 62 -2.95 -0.81 -13.62
C GLY A 62 -1.50 -0.42 -13.38
N VAL A 63 -1.04 0.68 -13.97
CA VAL A 63 0.31 1.13 -13.75
C VAL A 63 0.47 1.60 -12.31
N ASP A 64 -0.53 2.28 -11.77
CA ASP A 64 -0.49 2.74 -10.39
C ASP A 64 -0.42 1.56 -9.46
N GLU A 65 -1.20 0.53 -9.73
CA GLU A 65 -1.21 -0.66 -8.88
C GLU A 65 0.11 -1.39 -8.96
N ALA A 66 0.65 -1.53 -10.16
CA ALA A 66 1.91 -2.22 -10.34
C ALA A 66 3.04 -1.51 -9.61
N GLN A 67 2.99 -0.20 -9.60
CA GLN A 67 4.02 0.58 -8.94
C GLN A 67 4.03 0.32 -7.44
N VAL A 68 2.87 0.37 -6.81
CA VAL A 68 2.80 0.13 -5.39
C VAL A 68 3.17 -1.32 -5.07
N LEU A 69 2.73 -2.25 -5.90
CA LEU A 69 3.07 -3.64 -5.68
C LEU A 69 4.58 -3.86 -5.77
N ASN A 70 5.23 -3.18 -6.72
CA ASN A 70 6.67 -3.29 -6.83
C ASN A 70 7.38 -2.75 -5.58
N TYR A 71 6.88 -1.67 -5.02
CA TYR A 71 7.47 -1.13 -3.81
C TYR A 71 7.22 -2.06 -2.62
N VAL A 72 6.06 -2.66 -2.56
CA VAL A 72 5.77 -3.62 -1.51
C VAL A 72 6.77 -4.78 -1.58
N LYS A 73 7.00 -5.28 -2.81
CA LYS A 73 7.95 -6.37 -2.99
C LYS A 73 9.37 -5.94 -2.63
N ALA A 74 9.76 -4.78 -3.09
CA ALA A 74 11.14 -4.35 -2.97
C ALA A 74 11.52 -3.95 -1.54
N THR A 75 10.56 -3.51 -0.75
CA THR A 75 10.84 -3.07 0.59
C THR A 75 10.69 -4.18 1.62
N GLY A 76 10.13 -5.29 1.22
CA GLY A 76 9.93 -6.38 2.15
C GLY A 76 8.67 -6.27 2.99
N LEU A 77 7.95 -5.17 2.87
CA LEU A 77 6.64 -5.08 3.49
C LEU A 77 5.70 -5.89 2.62
N GLN A 78 4.66 -6.40 3.17
CA GLN A 78 3.83 -7.32 2.42
C GLN A 78 2.52 -6.73 1.96
N ARG A 79 2.17 -5.56 2.42
CA ARG A 79 0.88 -4.98 2.10
C ARG A 79 0.97 -3.56 1.66
N GLY A 80 0.11 -3.18 0.76
CA GLY A 80 0.01 -1.80 0.30
C GLY A 80 -1.43 -1.41 0.12
N LEU A 81 -1.72 -0.14 0.29
CA LEU A 81 -3.04 0.42 0.09
C LEU A 81 -2.88 1.66 -0.77
N LEU A 82 -3.57 1.66 -1.89
CA LEU A 82 -3.53 2.77 -2.82
C LEU A 82 -4.90 3.43 -2.77
N ILE A 83 -4.95 4.71 -2.48
CA ILE A 83 -6.20 5.42 -2.34
C ILE A 83 -6.19 6.63 -3.27
N ASN A 84 -7.22 6.76 -4.07
CA ASN A 84 -7.33 7.85 -5.02
C ASN A 84 -8.48 8.77 -4.64
N PHE A 85 -8.15 10.04 -4.42
CA PHE A 85 -9.14 11.03 -4.03
C PHE A 85 -9.55 11.92 -5.21
N GLY A 86 -9.03 11.66 -6.40
CA GLY A 86 -9.31 12.53 -7.54
C GLY A 86 -10.47 12.11 -8.40
N ALA A 87 -11.02 10.94 -8.16
CA ALA A 87 -12.16 10.47 -8.97
C ALA A 87 -13.46 10.98 -8.37
N SER A 88 -14.54 10.78 -9.09
CA SER A 88 -15.84 11.25 -8.63
C SER A 88 -16.29 10.54 -7.37
N SER A 89 -15.78 9.35 -7.12
CA SER A 89 -16.01 8.68 -5.85
C SER A 89 -14.68 8.07 -5.43
N LEU A 90 -14.55 7.75 -4.16
CA LEU A 90 -13.30 7.25 -3.64
C LEU A 90 -12.96 5.91 -4.27
N GLN A 91 -11.74 5.79 -4.75
CA GLN A 91 -11.25 4.53 -5.28
C GLN A 91 -10.12 4.06 -4.41
N TYR A 92 -10.02 2.76 -4.18
CA TYR A 92 -8.88 2.24 -3.45
C TYR A 92 -8.57 0.83 -3.92
N LYS A 93 -7.35 0.40 -3.66
CA LYS A 93 -6.92 -0.93 -4.05
C LYS A 93 -6.00 -1.48 -2.97
N ARG A 94 -6.22 -2.71 -2.58
CA ARG A 94 -5.37 -3.37 -1.60
C ARG A 94 -4.43 -4.30 -2.34
N LEU A 95 -3.17 -4.27 -1.99
CA LEU A 95 -2.16 -5.05 -2.68
C LEU A 95 -1.39 -5.86 -1.67
N VAL A 96 -1.18 -7.14 -1.97
CA VAL A 96 -0.51 -8.04 -1.06
C VAL A 96 0.54 -8.82 -1.82
N TRP A 97 1.71 -8.97 -1.26
CA TRP A 97 2.75 -9.73 -1.92
C TRP A 97 3.39 -10.69 -0.93
N GLY A 98 3.56 -11.90 -1.34
CA GLY A 98 4.25 -12.89 -0.51
C GLY A 98 3.42 -13.59 0.54
N TYR A 99 2.30 -13.01 0.87
CA TYR A 99 1.46 -13.56 1.90
C TYR A 99 0.98 -14.93 1.57
N GLU A 100 0.50 -15.11 0.34
CA GLU A 100 0.03 -16.34 -0.06
C GLU A 100 1.05 -17.38 -0.14
N LYS A 101 2.24 -17.07 -0.52
CA LYS A 101 3.24 -18.00 -0.58
C LYS A 101 3.53 -18.55 0.77
N GLU A 102 3.58 -17.76 1.76
CA GLU A 102 3.80 -18.22 3.07
C GLU A 102 2.72 -19.11 3.54
N LYS A 103 1.52 -18.75 3.26
CA LYS A 103 0.44 -19.54 3.66
C LYS A 103 0.45 -20.86 2.99
N SER A 104 0.72 -20.88 1.76
CA SER A 104 0.75 -22.10 1.04
C SER A 104 1.77 -23.01 1.60
N ALA A 105 2.86 -22.47 1.99
CA ALA A 105 3.90 -23.28 2.49
C ALA A 105 3.50 -23.91 3.78
N GLN A 106 2.73 -23.26 4.56
CA GLN A 106 2.38 -23.83 5.74
C GLN A 106 1.15 -24.58 5.66
N SER A 107 0.21 -24.24 4.94
CA SER A 107 -0.98 -24.83 4.99
C SER A 107 -1.42 -25.02 3.71
N PRO A 108 -1.43 -26.05 3.31
CA PRO A 108 -1.77 -26.29 2.03
C PRO A 108 -3.01 -25.73 1.65
N LYS A 109 -3.79 -25.62 2.34
CA LYS A 109 -4.92 -25.17 1.96
C LYS A 109 -4.88 -23.94 1.68
N GLY A 110 -4.16 -23.46 1.69
CA GLY A 110 -4.13 -22.33 1.46
C GLY A 110 -4.97 -21.49 1.08
N THR A 111 -5.20 -21.33 1.01
CA THR A 111 -5.88 -20.66 0.88
C THR A 111 -6.12 -19.86 0.22
N LEU A 112 -6.08 -19.70 -0.04
CA LEU A 112 -6.42 -19.06 -0.54
C LEU A 112 -6.16 -18.41 -1.42
N GLY A 113 -6.08 -18.41 -1.76
CA GLY A 113 -5.83 -18.01 -2.70
C GLY A 113 -5.69 -16.84 -3.14
N ARG A 114 -5.51 -16.37 -2.97
CA ARG A 114 -5.40 -15.33 -3.25
C ARG A 114 -4.45 -15.05 -3.87
N CYS A 115 -4.05 -15.21 -4.14
CA CYS A 115 -3.08 -15.06 -4.69
C CYS A 115 -2.81 -14.01 -5.25
N ALA A 116 -2.99 -13.89 -5.42
CA ALA A 116 -2.76 -13.07 -6.10
C ALA A 116 -2.58 -11.91 -5.73
N PRO A 117 -1.97 -11.41 -6.04
CA PRO A 117 -1.65 -10.22 -5.74
C PRO A 117 -2.74 -9.44 -5.73
N SER A 118 -3.46 -9.79 -5.67
CA SER A 118 -4.43 -9.13 -5.76
C SER A 118 -4.84 -8.52 -4.81
N ALA A 119 -5.10 -8.11 -4.60
CA ALA A 119 -5.57 -7.39 -3.88
C ALA A 119 -6.59 -7.64 -3.16
N ASP A 120 -7.01 -7.34 -2.64
CA ASP A 120 -8.11 -7.58 -2.02
C ASP A 120 -8.10 -8.01 -0.85
N VAL A 121 -7.40 -8.07 -0.30
CA VAL A 121 -7.45 -8.54 0.79
C VAL A 121 -7.16 -7.82 1.85
N LEU A 122 -7.02 -6.95 2.33
CA LEU A 122 -6.68 -6.35 3.48
C LEU A 122 -7.63 -6.46 4.45
#